data_f0a807ef590a09fc4229c588ae8d4603
#
_entry.id   f0a807ef590a09fc4229c588ae8d4603
#
_cell.length_a   1.000
_cell.length_b   1.000
_cell.length_c   1.000
_cell.angle_alpha   90.00
_cell.angle_beta   90.00
_cell.angle_gamma   90.00
#
_symmetry.space_group_name_H-M   'P 1'
#
loop_
_entity.id
_entity.type
_entity.pdbx_description
1 polymer ?
#
loop_
_entity_poly.entity_id
_entity_poly.type
_entity_poly.pdbx_seq_one_letter_code
_entity_poly.pdbx_strand_id
1 'polypeptide(L)'
;MKILQVVPYFYPAWAYGGIPRVVYELSREMVRKGHDVTVYTTDVLDQDKRCDQSGRETKVDGITVRYFRNISNNLAYHYQVFLPLGIRRIVQKRIAEFDVIHLHGHRNFLNNIVHYYAKKAGKRYIFSGHGTILRIERRIFLKRIFDKVFGDRVLKDAERFIAVSEYEVRQYAEMGIEREKIDVIYNGIDVEAFHNLPDAGDFRKKYGLTGKKVVLYLGKITPRKGVDFLVRAFSMLDDADASLVIAGNDMGFKHVVDKISRETNVSSRVLFTGLLTGRDKLAAYRDADVLVYPAIHEIFGLVPFEAMMCGAPVIVTDDCGCGEIIGNEDIGYLVRHNDVKGLRNKITEVLACSSDPHEKAKRGRTYIENNLTWDFIGSKYSAVYQEIANENLHR
;
A
#
# COMPACT_ATOMS: atom_id res chain seq x y z
N MET A 1 2.78 26.40 2.66
CA MET A 1 1.45 26.08 3.25
C MET A 1 1.63 25.29 4.53
N LYS A 2 0.71 25.44 5.48
CA LYS A 2 0.57 24.57 6.66
C LYS A 2 -0.37 23.42 6.32
N ILE A 3 0.15 22.21 6.27
CA ILE A 3 -0.58 21.00 5.85
C ILE A 3 -0.80 20.09 7.05
N LEU A 4 -2.05 19.68 7.29
CA LEU A 4 -2.40 18.68 8.28
C LEU A 4 -2.70 17.35 7.58
N GLN A 5 -1.90 16.33 7.85
CA GLN A 5 -2.17 14.93 7.50
C GLN A 5 -2.82 14.21 8.68
N VAL A 6 -3.90 13.49 8.47
CA VAL A 6 -4.60 12.76 9.53
C VAL A 6 -4.68 11.29 9.16
N VAL A 7 -4.02 10.45 9.92
CA VAL A 7 -3.93 9.01 9.66
C VAL A 7 -3.94 8.23 10.98
N PRO A 8 -4.65 7.09 11.09
CA PRO A 8 -4.76 6.37 12.37
C PRO A 8 -3.45 5.74 12.85
N TYR A 9 -2.50 5.48 11.97
CA TYR A 9 -1.18 4.91 12.25
C TYR A 9 -0.14 5.50 11.29
N PHE A 10 1.03 5.84 11.81
CA PHE A 10 2.09 6.55 11.07
C PHE A 10 3.45 5.93 11.39
N TYR A 11 4.55 6.53 10.89
CA TYR A 11 5.92 6.14 11.19
C TYR A 11 6.14 5.95 12.72
N PRO A 12 6.78 4.86 13.17
CA PRO A 12 7.28 3.68 12.43
C PRO A 12 6.31 2.47 12.44
N ALA A 13 5.00 2.67 12.43
CA ALA A 13 3.96 1.63 12.54
C ALA A 13 3.84 0.75 11.27
N TRP A 14 4.95 0.24 10.76
CA TRP A 14 5.02 -0.53 9.50
C TRP A 14 4.21 -1.84 9.50
N ALA A 15 3.88 -2.37 10.69
CA ALA A 15 3.04 -3.56 10.83
C ALA A 15 1.63 -3.38 10.24
N TYR A 16 1.14 -2.14 10.17
CA TYR A 16 -0.17 -1.84 9.57
C TYR A 16 -0.18 -1.87 8.03
N GLY A 17 0.97 -1.92 7.38
CA GLY A 17 1.07 -2.12 5.92
C GLY A 17 1.51 -0.90 5.12
N GLY A 18 0.89 -0.66 3.94
CA GLY A 18 1.34 0.37 2.99
C GLY A 18 0.96 1.80 3.36
N ILE A 19 -0.20 2.01 3.97
CA ILE A 19 -0.72 3.36 4.26
C ILE A 19 0.26 4.22 5.07
N PRO A 20 0.83 3.74 6.23
CA PRO A 20 1.75 4.55 7.00
C PRO A 20 3.00 4.95 6.21
N ARG A 21 3.47 4.08 5.30
CA ARG A 21 4.60 4.36 4.42
C ARG A 21 4.26 5.44 3.40
N VAL A 22 3.12 5.31 2.73
CA VAL A 22 2.65 6.29 1.73
C VAL A 22 2.48 7.67 2.36
N VAL A 23 1.82 7.76 3.51
CA VAL A 23 1.60 9.05 4.20
C VAL A 23 2.91 9.64 4.72
N TYR A 24 3.85 8.79 5.19
CA TYR A 24 5.18 9.24 5.61
C TYR A 24 5.96 9.83 4.44
N GLU A 25 6.06 9.11 3.32
CA GLU A 25 6.82 9.57 2.15
C GLU A 25 6.18 10.82 1.53
N LEU A 26 4.86 10.87 1.42
CA LEU A 26 4.14 12.07 0.98
C LEU A 26 4.45 13.26 1.91
N SER A 27 4.41 13.06 3.22
CA SER A 27 4.69 14.12 4.19
C SER A 27 6.13 14.62 4.09
N ARG A 28 7.10 13.69 3.93
CA ARG A 28 8.52 14.00 3.73
C ARG A 28 8.73 14.80 2.44
N GLU A 29 8.06 14.41 1.37
CA GLU A 29 8.15 15.13 0.11
C GLU A 29 7.53 16.54 0.18
N MET A 30 6.41 16.70 0.89
CA MET A 30 5.84 18.04 1.13
C MET A 30 6.79 18.92 1.93
N VAL A 31 7.50 18.37 2.92
CA VAL A 31 8.56 19.11 3.65
C VAL A 31 9.71 19.53 2.72
N ARG A 32 10.16 18.62 1.82
CA ARG A 32 11.19 18.95 0.80
C ARG A 32 10.76 20.08 -0.12
N LYS A 33 9.45 20.15 -0.45
CA LYS A 33 8.86 21.24 -1.24
C LYS A 33 8.61 22.53 -0.44
N GLY A 34 9.10 22.62 0.80
CA GLY A 34 9.06 23.84 1.63
C GLY A 34 7.74 24.04 2.36
N HIS A 35 6.91 23.02 2.55
CA HIS A 35 5.68 23.11 3.31
C HIS A 35 5.88 22.76 4.79
N ASP A 36 5.08 23.37 5.67
CA ASP A 36 5.02 23.02 7.10
C ASP A 36 4.00 21.90 7.29
N VAL A 37 4.49 20.69 7.52
CA VAL A 37 3.65 19.48 7.59
C VAL A 37 3.50 19.01 9.02
N THR A 38 2.25 18.91 9.46
CA THR A 38 1.86 18.32 10.75
C THR A 38 1.08 17.01 10.49
N VAL A 39 1.42 15.96 11.23
CA VAL A 39 0.70 14.68 11.20
C VAL A 39 0.01 14.42 12.53
N TYR A 40 -1.30 14.15 12.48
CA TYR A 40 -2.07 13.68 13.62
C TYR A 40 -2.31 12.19 13.49
N THR A 41 -1.81 11.42 14.46
CA THR A 41 -1.86 9.95 14.45
C THR A 41 -2.03 9.38 15.84
N THR A 42 -2.27 8.08 15.97
CA THR A 42 -2.23 7.39 17.27
C THR A 42 -0.83 6.86 17.58
N ASP A 43 -0.61 6.46 18.83
CA ASP A 43 0.66 5.92 19.31
C ASP A 43 0.84 4.41 19.05
N VAL A 44 -0.03 3.76 18.27
CA VAL A 44 0.06 2.33 17.99
C VAL A 44 1.20 2.02 17.02
N LEU A 45 2.01 1.01 17.31
CA LEU A 45 3.06 0.49 16.42
C LEU A 45 2.70 -0.88 15.84
N ASP A 46 2.24 -1.76 16.70
CA ASP A 46 1.76 -3.12 16.38
C ASP A 46 0.75 -3.58 17.44
N GLN A 47 0.51 -4.88 17.54
CA GLN A 47 -0.40 -5.46 18.52
C GLN A 47 -0.01 -5.12 19.97
N ASP A 48 1.28 -5.15 20.28
CA ASP A 48 1.78 -5.10 21.65
C ASP A 48 2.53 -3.79 21.96
N LYS A 49 3.12 -3.15 20.94
CA LYS A 49 4.01 -2.00 21.10
C LYS A 49 3.31 -0.69 20.82
N ARG A 50 3.76 0.35 21.52
CA ARG A 50 3.38 1.74 21.34
C ARG A 50 4.60 2.61 21.07
N CYS A 51 4.37 3.76 20.47
CA CYS A 51 5.39 4.80 20.34
C CYS A 51 5.64 5.45 21.71
N ASP A 52 6.91 5.61 22.07
CA ASP A 52 7.31 6.25 23.34
C ASP A 52 6.99 7.77 23.39
N GLN A 53 6.63 8.35 22.24
CA GLN A 53 6.26 9.75 22.10
C GLN A 53 4.76 10.02 22.34
N SER A 54 4.05 9.06 22.92
CA SER A 54 2.61 9.17 23.21
C SER A 54 2.26 10.45 23.97
N GLY A 55 1.27 11.20 23.46
CA GLY A 55 0.80 12.47 24.01
C GLY A 55 1.71 13.67 23.70
N ARG A 56 2.84 13.48 23.03
CA ARG A 56 3.82 14.54 22.70
C ARG A 56 3.79 14.88 21.22
N GLU A 57 4.36 16.04 20.91
CA GLU A 57 4.68 16.48 19.56
C GLU A 57 6.18 16.33 19.34
N THR A 58 6.58 15.70 18.26
CA THR A 58 7.99 15.43 17.93
C THR A 58 8.24 15.72 16.46
N LYS A 59 9.50 15.85 16.06
CA LYS A 59 9.90 15.99 14.65
C LYS A 59 10.50 14.69 14.13
N VAL A 60 10.05 14.26 12.95
CA VAL A 60 10.57 13.12 12.21
C VAL A 60 10.82 13.61 10.78
N ASP A 61 12.07 13.68 10.36
CA ASP A 61 12.48 14.14 9.01
C ASP A 61 11.83 15.49 8.59
N GLY A 62 11.80 16.45 9.53
CA GLY A 62 11.19 17.76 9.31
C GLY A 62 9.67 17.80 9.51
N ILE A 63 9.01 16.64 9.57
CA ILE A 63 7.56 16.51 9.79
C ILE A 63 7.27 16.70 11.28
N THR A 64 6.32 17.54 11.64
CA THR A 64 5.81 17.65 13.00
C THR A 64 4.77 16.57 13.26
N VAL A 65 5.06 15.59 14.11
CA VAL A 65 4.15 14.46 14.39
C VAL A 65 3.58 14.56 15.79
N ARG A 66 2.26 14.46 15.92
CA ARG A 66 1.57 14.36 17.19
C ARG A 66 0.94 13.00 17.36
N TYR A 67 1.50 12.20 18.28
CA TYR A 67 1.00 10.87 18.64
C TYR A 67 -0.05 11.00 19.76
N PHE A 68 -1.29 10.66 19.44
CA PHE A 68 -2.35 10.60 20.46
C PHE A 68 -2.40 9.20 21.08
N ARG A 69 -2.53 9.14 22.41
CA ARG A 69 -2.67 7.85 23.09
C ARG A 69 -3.94 7.15 22.62
N ASN A 70 -3.78 5.96 22.03
CA ASN A 70 -4.91 5.12 21.68
C ASN A 70 -5.38 4.32 22.89
N ILE A 71 -6.71 4.14 23.06
CA ILE A 71 -7.25 3.43 24.22
C ILE A 71 -6.77 1.99 24.27
N SER A 72 -6.80 1.26 23.13
CA SER A 72 -6.47 -0.17 23.09
C SER A 72 -5.73 -0.54 21.81
N ASN A 73 -4.53 -1.14 21.95
CA ASN A 73 -3.78 -1.70 20.83
C ASN A 73 -4.48 -2.92 20.23
N ASN A 74 -5.08 -3.75 21.07
CA ASN A 74 -5.81 -4.94 20.62
C ASN A 74 -6.98 -4.55 19.71
N LEU A 75 -7.79 -3.55 20.11
CA LEU A 75 -8.86 -3.01 19.25
C LEU A 75 -8.31 -2.41 17.95
N ALA A 76 -7.19 -1.70 18.01
CA ALA A 76 -6.55 -1.13 16.83
C ALA A 76 -6.04 -2.21 15.87
N TYR A 77 -5.33 -3.22 16.36
CA TYR A 77 -4.68 -4.23 15.54
C TYR A 77 -5.67 -5.23 14.91
N HIS A 78 -6.55 -5.80 15.74
CA HIS A 78 -7.48 -6.84 15.28
C HIS A 78 -8.78 -6.31 14.69
N TYR A 79 -9.19 -5.10 15.09
CA TYR A 79 -10.50 -4.55 14.73
C TYR A 79 -10.43 -3.25 13.92
N GLN A 80 -9.23 -2.68 13.76
CA GLN A 80 -9.02 -1.40 13.10
C GLN A 80 -9.84 -0.26 13.75
N VAL A 81 -10.04 -0.34 15.07
CA VAL A 81 -10.75 0.67 15.88
C VAL A 81 -9.72 1.51 16.63
N PHE A 82 -9.59 2.77 16.20
CA PHE A 82 -8.66 3.74 16.77
C PHE A 82 -9.41 4.80 17.56
N LEU A 83 -9.14 4.86 18.86
CA LEU A 83 -9.81 5.76 19.82
C LEU A 83 -8.76 6.67 20.48
N PRO A 84 -8.41 7.81 19.83
CA PRO A 84 -7.35 8.71 20.31
C PRO A 84 -7.82 9.57 21.48
N LEU A 85 -7.10 9.51 22.60
CA LEU A 85 -7.37 10.35 23.76
C LEU A 85 -6.84 11.78 23.54
N GLY A 86 -7.65 12.78 23.94
CA GLY A 86 -7.24 14.19 23.95
C GLY A 86 -7.21 14.91 22.60
N ILE A 87 -7.41 14.20 21.48
CA ILE A 87 -7.38 14.77 20.11
C ILE A 87 -8.37 15.94 19.97
N ARG A 88 -9.58 15.81 20.54
CA ARG A 88 -10.63 16.83 20.44
C ARG A 88 -10.16 18.22 20.84
N ARG A 89 -9.44 18.34 21.97
CA ARG A 89 -8.93 19.62 22.48
C ARG A 89 -7.93 20.27 21.52
N ILE A 90 -7.07 19.46 20.93
CA ILE A 90 -6.00 19.93 20.06
C ILE A 90 -6.58 20.38 18.72
N VAL A 91 -7.43 19.54 18.11
CA VAL A 91 -8.09 19.85 16.85
C VAL A 91 -8.93 21.13 16.99
N GLN A 92 -9.74 21.24 18.05
CA GLN A 92 -10.56 22.43 18.30
C GLN A 92 -9.73 23.73 18.36
N LYS A 93 -8.51 23.68 18.91
CA LYS A 93 -7.65 24.85 19.05
C LYS A 93 -6.90 25.19 17.78
N ARG A 94 -6.47 24.19 17.01
CA ARG A 94 -5.47 24.37 15.95
C ARG A 94 -5.99 24.16 14.53
N ILE A 95 -7.21 23.63 14.34
CA ILE A 95 -7.69 23.30 13.00
C ILE A 95 -7.72 24.48 12.04
N ALA A 96 -7.99 25.69 12.54
CA ALA A 96 -8.02 26.91 11.75
C ALA A 96 -6.62 27.37 11.25
N GLU A 97 -5.54 26.90 11.89
CA GLU A 97 -4.16 27.25 11.52
C GLU A 97 -3.71 26.61 10.20
N PHE A 98 -4.39 25.52 9.76
CA PHE A 98 -3.99 24.77 8.58
C PHE A 98 -4.62 25.33 7.31
N ASP A 99 -3.80 25.43 6.26
CA ASP A 99 -4.24 25.82 4.92
C ASP A 99 -4.88 24.64 4.21
N VAL A 100 -4.35 23.42 4.44
CA VAL A 100 -4.81 22.16 3.85
C VAL A 100 -4.99 21.11 4.93
N ILE A 101 -6.10 20.38 4.87
CA ILE A 101 -6.38 19.21 5.71
C ILE A 101 -6.55 17.99 4.80
N HIS A 102 -5.80 16.92 5.05
CA HIS A 102 -5.89 15.69 4.28
C HIS A 102 -6.16 14.50 5.21
N LEU A 103 -7.29 13.84 5.00
CA LEU A 103 -7.76 12.70 5.80
C LEU A 103 -7.43 11.39 5.09
N HIS A 104 -6.76 10.46 5.77
CA HIS A 104 -6.37 9.16 5.22
C HIS A 104 -7.11 8.00 5.85
N GLY A 105 -7.60 7.09 5.00
CA GLY A 105 -8.34 5.91 5.40
C GLY A 105 -9.76 6.20 5.87
N HIS A 106 -10.65 5.27 5.64
CA HIS A 106 -12.05 5.38 6.08
C HIS A 106 -12.26 4.68 7.43
N ARG A 107 -13.38 4.95 8.09
CA ARG A 107 -13.85 4.29 9.33
C ARG A 107 -12.88 4.40 10.51
N ASN A 108 -12.35 5.60 10.76
CA ASN A 108 -11.57 5.89 11.96
C ASN A 108 -12.07 7.16 12.67
N PHE A 109 -12.00 7.18 13.99
CA PHE A 109 -12.51 8.30 14.79
C PHE A 109 -11.66 9.56 14.71
N LEU A 110 -10.38 9.46 14.32
CA LEU A 110 -9.55 10.65 14.08
C LEU A 110 -10.17 11.52 13.00
N ASN A 111 -10.49 10.89 11.85
CA ASN A 111 -11.09 11.59 10.72
C ASN A 111 -12.44 12.20 11.09
N ASN A 112 -13.27 11.48 11.86
CA ASN A 112 -14.58 11.99 12.29
C ASN A 112 -14.44 13.23 13.18
N ILE A 113 -13.48 13.24 14.10
CA ILE A 113 -13.24 14.39 14.98
C ILE A 113 -12.69 15.57 14.17
N VAL A 114 -11.71 15.32 13.30
CA VAL A 114 -11.13 16.36 12.45
C VAL A 114 -12.17 16.94 11.49
N HIS A 115 -12.96 16.07 10.83
CA HIS A 115 -14.08 16.48 9.98
C HIS A 115 -15.04 17.43 10.70
N TYR A 116 -15.49 17.05 11.92
CA TYR A 116 -16.43 17.87 12.69
C TYR A 116 -15.88 19.29 12.93
N TYR A 117 -14.61 19.41 13.36
CA TYR A 117 -14.02 20.70 13.65
C TYR A 117 -13.59 21.46 12.40
N ALA A 118 -13.18 20.80 11.33
CA ALA A 118 -12.91 21.43 10.04
C ALA A 118 -14.18 22.09 9.49
N LYS A 119 -15.29 21.35 9.48
CA LYS A 119 -16.59 21.90 9.07
C LYS A 119 -17.04 23.08 9.92
N LYS A 120 -16.85 22.99 11.26
CA LYS A 120 -17.18 24.10 12.18
C LYS A 120 -16.30 25.34 11.94
N ALA A 121 -15.07 25.17 11.49
CA ALA A 121 -14.14 26.23 11.16
C ALA A 121 -14.24 26.72 9.70
N GLY A 122 -15.21 26.21 8.92
CA GLY A 122 -15.38 26.54 7.50
C GLY A 122 -14.25 26.00 6.60
N LYS A 123 -13.44 25.06 7.06
CA LYS A 123 -12.31 24.50 6.32
C LYS A 123 -12.73 23.33 5.45
N ARG A 124 -12.32 23.35 4.19
CA ARG A 124 -12.42 22.23 3.24
C ARG A 124 -11.29 21.23 3.48
N TYR A 125 -11.49 19.98 3.09
CA TYR A 125 -10.48 18.94 3.25
C TYR A 125 -10.49 17.96 2.08
N ILE A 126 -9.36 17.30 1.91
CA ILE A 126 -9.12 16.22 0.95
C ILE A 126 -9.27 14.89 1.65
N PHE A 127 -9.71 13.87 0.93
CA PHE A 127 -9.86 12.51 1.44
C PHE A 127 -9.16 11.49 0.53
N SER A 128 -8.32 10.61 1.12
CA SER A 128 -7.73 9.44 0.46
C SER A 128 -8.16 8.15 1.16
N GLY A 129 -8.85 7.29 0.42
CA GLY A 129 -9.40 6.04 0.96
C GLY A 129 -8.38 4.94 1.21
N HIS A 130 -7.39 4.84 0.35
CA HIS A 130 -6.38 3.76 0.38
C HIS A 130 -6.99 2.35 0.44
N GLY A 131 -8.08 2.11 -0.31
CA GLY A 131 -8.79 0.83 -0.37
C GLY A 131 -9.59 0.47 0.88
N THR A 132 -9.78 1.41 1.81
CA THR A 132 -10.57 1.14 3.04
C THR A 132 -12.04 1.50 2.92
N ILE A 133 -12.48 2.01 1.74
CA ILE A 133 -13.83 2.54 1.54
C ILE A 133 -14.84 1.41 1.42
N LEU A 134 -14.55 0.37 0.65
CA LEU A 134 -15.48 -0.70 0.38
C LEU A 134 -15.89 -1.48 1.64
N ARG A 135 -17.13 -1.94 1.64
CA ARG A 135 -17.69 -2.79 2.70
C ARG A 135 -17.48 -4.26 2.36
N ILE A 136 -16.25 -4.64 2.07
CA ILE A 136 -15.86 -6.02 1.73
C ILE A 136 -15.33 -6.77 2.94
N GLU A 137 -15.30 -8.11 2.87
CA GLU A 137 -14.78 -9.03 3.89
C GLU A 137 -15.54 -9.04 5.22
N ARG A 138 -14.80 -8.99 6.33
CA ARG A 138 -15.36 -9.18 7.68
C ARG A 138 -16.20 -7.98 8.13
N ARG A 139 -17.24 -8.26 8.91
CA ARG A 139 -18.03 -7.28 9.68
C ARG A 139 -18.76 -6.23 8.82
N ILE A 140 -19.28 -6.62 7.68
CA ILE A 140 -19.99 -5.74 6.75
C ILE A 140 -21.13 -4.98 7.46
N PHE A 141 -21.86 -5.64 8.37
CA PHE A 141 -22.94 -5.01 9.11
C PHE A 141 -22.44 -3.89 10.04
N LEU A 142 -21.35 -4.10 10.78
CA LEU A 142 -20.75 -3.05 11.62
C LEU A 142 -20.21 -1.88 10.79
N LYS A 143 -19.62 -2.17 9.63
CA LYS A 143 -19.18 -1.13 8.70
C LYS A 143 -20.36 -0.27 8.21
N ARG A 144 -21.50 -0.88 7.88
CA ARG A 144 -22.72 -0.15 7.47
C ARG A 144 -23.26 0.75 8.60
N ILE A 145 -23.28 0.26 9.84
CA ILE A 145 -23.71 1.09 10.99
C ILE A 145 -22.77 2.27 11.17
N PHE A 146 -21.44 2.02 11.17
CA PHE A 146 -20.45 3.09 11.31
C PHE A 146 -20.61 4.14 10.21
N ASP A 147 -20.73 3.71 8.96
CA ASP A 147 -20.88 4.61 7.81
C ASP A 147 -22.12 5.47 7.97
N LYS A 148 -23.28 4.87 8.24
CA LYS A 148 -24.54 5.60 8.42
C LYS A 148 -24.47 6.65 9.55
N VAL A 149 -23.75 6.37 10.62
CA VAL A 149 -23.68 7.27 11.79
C VAL A 149 -22.60 8.33 11.62
N PHE A 150 -21.44 7.94 11.09
CA PHE A 150 -20.22 8.77 11.07
C PHE A 150 -19.58 8.87 9.67
N GLY A 151 -19.38 7.74 8.99
CA GLY A 151 -18.52 7.65 7.81
C GLY A 151 -19.05 8.37 6.59
N ASP A 152 -20.36 8.23 6.30
CA ASP A 152 -20.99 8.84 5.12
C ASP A 152 -20.89 10.37 5.14
N ARG A 153 -20.91 10.99 6.33
CA ARG A 153 -20.73 12.45 6.46
C ARG A 153 -19.32 12.89 6.11
N VAL A 154 -18.29 12.12 6.50
CA VAL A 154 -16.90 12.41 6.16
C VAL A 154 -16.70 12.35 4.65
N LEU A 155 -17.31 11.39 3.96
CA LEU A 155 -17.22 11.30 2.50
C LEU A 155 -18.02 12.41 1.83
N LYS A 156 -19.27 12.65 2.25
CA LYS A 156 -20.15 13.66 1.64
C LYS A 156 -19.60 15.09 1.71
N ASP A 157 -18.94 15.44 2.81
CA ASP A 157 -18.44 16.79 3.07
C ASP A 157 -17.00 17.00 2.56
N ALA A 158 -16.33 15.96 2.01
CA ALA A 158 -15.01 16.12 1.40
C ALA A 158 -15.11 16.93 0.10
N GLU A 159 -14.17 17.87 -0.08
CA GLU A 159 -14.10 18.71 -1.27
C GLU A 159 -13.49 17.99 -2.45
N ARG A 160 -12.40 17.27 -2.21
CA ARG A 160 -11.66 16.50 -3.19
C ARG A 160 -11.33 15.11 -2.63
N PHE A 161 -11.24 14.16 -3.55
CA PHE A 161 -10.81 12.79 -3.27
C PHE A 161 -9.55 12.48 -4.06
N ILE A 162 -8.60 11.76 -3.46
CA ILE A 162 -7.46 11.24 -4.18
C ILE A 162 -7.58 9.73 -4.23
N ALA A 163 -7.62 9.20 -5.45
CA ALA A 163 -7.56 7.78 -5.76
C ALA A 163 -6.15 7.43 -6.23
N VAL A 164 -5.64 6.27 -5.80
CA VAL A 164 -4.30 5.81 -6.21
C VAL A 164 -4.32 4.93 -7.47
N SER A 165 -5.50 4.75 -8.09
CA SER A 165 -5.71 4.02 -9.35
C SER A 165 -7.15 4.25 -9.86
N GLU A 166 -7.40 3.94 -11.13
CA GLU A 166 -8.77 3.91 -11.67
C GLU A 166 -9.60 2.80 -11.01
N TYR A 167 -8.94 1.74 -10.51
CA TYR A 167 -9.60 0.72 -9.70
C TYR A 167 -10.19 1.34 -8.41
N GLU A 168 -9.49 2.24 -7.72
CA GLU A 168 -10.01 2.93 -6.54
C GLU A 168 -11.07 3.98 -6.91
N VAL A 169 -11.01 4.59 -8.11
CA VAL A 169 -12.09 5.47 -8.60
C VAL A 169 -13.41 4.71 -8.70
N ARG A 170 -13.39 3.47 -9.21
CA ARG A 170 -14.61 2.63 -9.23
C ARG A 170 -15.16 2.38 -7.83
N GLN A 171 -14.29 2.22 -6.81
CA GLN A 171 -14.73 2.08 -5.43
C GLN A 171 -15.39 3.36 -4.88
N TYR A 172 -14.86 4.53 -5.23
CA TYR A 172 -15.49 5.81 -4.88
C TYR A 172 -16.86 5.97 -5.57
N ALA A 173 -16.98 5.59 -6.84
CA ALA A 173 -18.25 5.64 -7.58
C ALA A 173 -19.31 4.73 -6.93
N GLU A 174 -18.95 3.53 -6.44
CA GLU A 174 -19.87 2.65 -5.69
C GLU A 174 -20.39 3.28 -4.39
N MET A 175 -19.67 4.26 -3.84
CA MET A 175 -20.08 5.04 -2.66
C MET A 175 -20.82 6.34 -3.04
N GLY A 176 -21.09 6.56 -4.33
CA GLY A 176 -21.81 7.73 -4.84
C GLY A 176 -20.99 9.00 -4.93
N ILE A 177 -19.64 8.88 -4.99
CA ILE A 177 -18.75 10.04 -5.18
C ILE A 177 -18.67 10.35 -6.68
N GLU A 178 -18.90 11.62 -7.02
CA GLU A 178 -18.84 12.13 -8.39
C GLU A 178 -17.39 12.09 -8.92
N ARG A 179 -17.22 11.71 -10.20
CA ARG A 179 -15.89 11.56 -10.84
C ARG A 179 -15.09 12.86 -10.85
N GLU A 180 -15.77 13.98 -10.99
CA GLU A 180 -15.20 15.33 -11.07
C GLU A 180 -14.53 15.77 -9.77
N LYS A 181 -14.85 15.13 -8.65
CA LYS A 181 -14.22 15.36 -7.34
C LYS A 181 -13.02 14.46 -7.10
N ILE A 182 -12.68 13.56 -8.02
CA ILE A 182 -11.66 12.54 -7.82
C ILE A 182 -10.45 12.82 -8.70
N ASP A 183 -9.32 13.10 -8.06
CA ASP A 183 -8.02 13.17 -8.72
C ASP A 183 -7.33 11.81 -8.63
N VAL A 184 -6.82 11.28 -9.75
CA VAL A 184 -6.03 10.04 -9.75
C VAL A 184 -4.56 10.40 -9.61
N ILE A 185 -3.99 10.12 -8.43
CA ILE A 185 -2.59 10.34 -8.11
C ILE A 185 -2.00 9.04 -7.57
N TYR A 186 -1.16 8.39 -8.36
CA TYR A 186 -0.51 7.15 -8.00
C TYR A 186 0.38 7.28 -6.76
N ASN A 187 0.69 6.17 -6.10
CA ASN A 187 1.67 6.18 -5.03
C ASN A 187 3.08 6.33 -5.61
N GLY A 188 3.92 7.09 -4.92
CA GLY A 188 5.33 7.21 -5.27
C GLY A 188 6.15 5.99 -4.87
N ILE A 189 7.25 5.80 -5.58
CA ILE A 189 8.29 4.81 -5.27
C ILE A 189 9.54 5.57 -4.80
N ASP A 190 10.14 5.14 -3.71
CA ASP A 190 11.43 5.67 -3.23
C ASP A 190 12.55 5.04 -4.07
N VAL A 191 12.86 5.65 -5.21
CA VAL A 191 13.85 5.14 -6.17
C VAL A 191 15.26 5.09 -5.59
N GLU A 192 15.58 5.96 -4.64
CA GLU A 192 16.88 5.99 -3.96
C GLU A 192 17.18 4.68 -3.21
N ALA A 193 16.13 4.03 -2.66
CA ALA A 193 16.28 2.75 -1.98
C ALA A 193 16.81 1.62 -2.88
N PHE A 194 16.81 1.82 -4.21
CA PHE A 194 17.22 0.82 -5.20
C PHE A 194 18.55 1.16 -5.90
N HIS A 195 19.27 2.21 -5.50
CA HIS A 195 20.57 2.56 -6.10
C HIS A 195 21.67 1.56 -5.71
N ASN A 196 21.62 1.00 -4.49
CA ASN A 196 22.63 0.09 -3.98
C ASN A 196 22.03 -1.32 -3.77
N LEU A 197 21.84 -2.04 -4.88
CA LEU A 197 21.32 -3.40 -4.83
C LEU A 197 22.36 -4.39 -4.27
N PRO A 198 21.93 -5.47 -3.59
CA PRO A 198 22.79 -6.60 -3.23
C PRO A 198 23.44 -7.23 -4.47
N ASP A 199 24.48 -8.02 -4.27
CA ASP A 199 25.07 -8.79 -5.35
C ASP A 199 24.10 -9.87 -5.88
N ALA A 200 24.14 -10.11 -7.18
CA ALA A 200 23.34 -11.18 -7.77
C ALA A 200 23.78 -12.55 -7.21
N GLY A 201 22.81 -13.35 -6.83
CA GLY A 201 23.04 -14.67 -6.24
C GLY A 201 23.12 -14.70 -4.71
N ASP A 202 23.13 -13.54 -4.02
CA ASP A 202 23.19 -13.49 -2.56
C ASP A 202 22.00 -14.21 -1.90
N PHE A 203 20.79 -13.95 -2.41
CA PHE A 203 19.57 -14.61 -1.93
C PHE A 203 19.57 -16.11 -2.26
N ARG A 204 19.97 -16.48 -3.48
CA ARG A 204 20.05 -17.88 -3.91
C ARG A 204 21.04 -18.68 -3.05
N LYS A 205 22.21 -18.12 -2.75
CA LYS A 205 23.21 -18.74 -1.85
C LYS A 205 22.64 -18.92 -0.45
N LYS A 206 22.04 -17.87 0.10
CA LYS A 206 21.49 -17.87 1.47
C LYS A 206 20.41 -18.95 1.68
N TYR A 207 19.61 -19.21 0.66
CA TYR A 207 18.46 -20.11 0.75
C TYR A 207 18.62 -21.45 -0.02
N GLY A 208 19.83 -21.76 -0.50
CA GLY A 208 20.11 -23.01 -1.22
C GLY A 208 19.41 -23.14 -2.58
N LEU A 209 19.22 -22.02 -3.26
CA LEU A 209 18.50 -21.93 -4.55
C LEU A 209 19.45 -21.78 -5.76
N THR A 210 20.75 -21.98 -5.56
CA THR A 210 21.76 -21.87 -6.63
C THR A 210 21.41 -22.87 -7.74
N GLY A 211 21.37 -22.40 -8.99
CA GLY A 211 20.97 -23.21 -10.16
C GLY A 211 19.47 -23.44 -10.31
N LYS A 212 18.64 -22.97 -9.39
CA LYS A 212 17.17 -23.07 -9.50
C LYS A 212 16.57 -21.84 -10.16
N LYS A 213 15.42 -21.99 -10.82
CA LYS A 213 14.57 -20.89 -11.26
C LYS A 213 13.68 -20.45 -10.11
N VAL A 214 13.72 -19.16 -9.76
CA VAL A 214 13.04 -18.60 -8.59
C VAL A 214 11.76 -17.89 -9.02
N VAL A 215 10.61 -18.48 -8.71
CA VAL A 215 9.30 -17.83 -8.75
C VAL A 215 9.07 -17.19 -7.37
N LEU A 216 9.06 -15.86 -7.29
CA LEU A 216 8.95 -15.13 -6.03
C LEU A 216 7.52 -14.61 -5.83
N TYR A 217 6.99 -14.82 -4.64
CA TYR A 217 5.87 -14.07 -4.09
C TYR A 217 6.36 -13.26 -2.89
N LEU A 218 5.99 -11.99 -2.80
CA LEU A 218 6.28 -11.14 -1.64
C LEU A 218 5.04 -10.37 -1.21
N GLY A 219 4.63 -10.55 0.06
CA GLY A 219 3.47 -9.89 0.64
C GLY A 219 2.89 -10.63 1.85
N LYS A 220 1.89 -10.04 2.52
CA LYS A 220 1.16 -10.73 3.60
C LYS A 220 0.48 -11.98 3.07
N ILE A 221 0.54 -13.09 3.82
CA ILE A 221 -0.11 -14.33 3.43
C ILE A 221 -1.57 -14.28 3.92
N THR A 222 -2.47 -13.88 3.01
CA THR A 222 -3.92 -13.75 3.24
C THR A 222 -4.69 -14.27 2.02
N PRO A 223 -5.97 -14.61 2.13
CA PRO A 223 -6.78 -15.04 0.98
C PRO A 223 -6.76 -14.03 -0.19
N ARG A 224 -6.84 -12.73 0.10
CA ARG A 224 -6.82 -11.67 -0.93
C ARG A 224 -5.53 -11.58 -1.74
N LYS A 225 -4.45 -12.12 -1.22
CA LYS A 225 -3.15 -12.07 -1.88
C LYS A 225 -2.94 -13.23 -2.85
N GLY A 226 -3.91 -14.18 -2.96
CA GLY A 226 -3.94 -15.21 -3.99
C GLY A 226 -2.77 -16.21 -3.94
N VAL A 227 -2.15 -16.38 -2.76
CA VAL A 227 -1.00 -17.30 -2.63
C VAL A 227 -1.40 -18.75 -2.89
N ASP A 228 -2.61 -19.15 -2.52
CA ASP A 228 -3.21 -20.43 -2.81
C ASP A 228 -3.41 -20.66 -4.33
N PHE A 229 -3.86 -19.61 -5.01
CA PHE A 229 -3.97 -19.60 -6.48
C PHE A 229 -2.60 -19.77 -7.14
N LEU A 230 -1.56 -19.08 -6.64
CA LEU A 230 -0.19 -19.21 -7.12
C LEU A 230 0.36 -20.63 -6.91
N VAL A 231 0.18 -21.22 -5.73
CA VAL A 231 0.67 -22.59 -5.45
C VAL A 231 0.01 -23.62 -6.37
N ARG A 232 -1.29 -23.48 -6.64
CA ARG A 232 -1.99 -24.35 -7.59
C ARG A 232 -1.43 -24.21 -9.01
N ALA A 233 -1.15 -22.99 -9.47
CA ALA A 233 -0.54 -22.75 -10.77
C ALA A 233 0.89 -23.31 -10.83
N PHE A 234 1.68 -23.07 -9.78
CA PHE A 234 3.05 -23.56 -9.66
C PHE A 234 3.12 -25.10 -9.65
N SER A 235 2.16 -25.77 -9.02
CA SER A 235 2.11 -27.24 -8.98
C SER A 235 1.92 -27.89 -10.36
N MET A 236 1.42 -27.11 -11.33
CA MET A 236 1.23 -27.59 -12.71
C MET A 236 2.44 -27.29 -13.63
N LEU A 237 3.51 -26.69 -13.10
CA LEU A 237 4.74 -26.44 -13.86
C LEU A 237 5.50 -27.77 -14.07
N ASP A 238 5.78 -28.05 -15.31
CA ASP A 238 6.64 -29.17 -15.72
C ASP A 238 8.11 -28.75 -15.76
N ASP A 239 8.59 -28.20 -14.65
CA ASP A 239 9.97 -27.72 -14.47
C ASP A 239 10.45 -28.07 -13.07
N ALA A 240 11.25 -29.14 -12.96
CA ALA A 240 11.77 -29.63 -11.69
C ALA A 240 12.77 -28.68 -11.03
N ASP A 241 13.37 -27.78 -11.80
CA ASP A 241 14.34 -26.79 -11.31
C ASP A 241 13.68 -25.49 -10.83
N ALA A 242 12.37 -25.34 -11.04
CA ALA A 242 11.63 -24.22 -10.51
C ALA A 242 11.39 -24.37 -9.00
N SER A 243 11.64 -23.29 -8.24
CA SER A 243 11.33 -23.18 -6.81
C SER A 243 10.42 -21.99 -6.58
N LEU A 244 9.36 -22.18 -5.78
CA LEU A 244 8.46 -21.11 -5.35
C LEU A 244 8.91 -20.57 -3.98
N VAL A 245 9.25 -19.30 -3.92
CA VAL A 245 9.59 -18.60 -2.68
C VAL A 245 8.41 -17.74 -2.25
N ILE A 246 7.91 -17.98 -1.05
CA ILE A 246 6.81 -17.22 -0.43
C ILE A 246 7.38 -16.42 0.73
N ALA A 247 7.54 -15.11 0.52
CA ALA A 247 8.10 -14.17 1.48
C ALA A 247 7.00 -13.28 2.07
N GLY A 248 6.85 -13.29 3.40
CA GLY A 248 5.93 -12.40 4.10
C GLY A 248 5.38 -12.95 5.40
N ASN A 249 4.64 -12.07 6.12
CA ASN A 249 4.01 -12.45 7.38
C ASN A 249 2.76 -13.30 7.14
N ASP A 250 2.65 -14.36 7.92
CA ASP A 250 1.42 -15.14 8.02
C ASP A 250 0.34 -14.33 8.78
N MET A 251 -0.78 -14.13 8.12
CA MET A 251 -1.98 -13.53 8.71
C MET A 251 -3.09 -14.57 8.95
N GLY A 252 -2.68 -15.82 9.24
CA GLY A 252 -3.56 -16.93 9.52
C GLY A 252 -3.95 -17.75 8.27
N PHE A 253 -3.26 -17.60 7.14
CA PHE A 253 -3.60 -18.30 5.89
C PHE A 253 -2.51 -19.27 5.42
N LYS A 254 -1.32 -19.24 6.03
CA LYS A 254 -0.19 -20.11 5.67
C LYS A 254 -0.56 -21.60 5.72
N HIS A 255 -1.34 -22.00 6.72
CA HIS A 255 -1.77 -23.41 6.87
C HIS A 255 -2.58 -23.94 5.66
N VAL A 256 -3.37 -23.07 5.00
CA VAL A 256 -4.10 -23.41 3.77
C VAL A 256 -3.11 -23.60 2.62
N VAL A 257 -2.13 -22.69 2.49
CA VAL A 257 -1.09 -22.76 1.46
C VAL A 257 -0.22 -24.02 1.62
N ASP A 258 0.20 -24.32 2.85
CA ASP A 258 0.95 -25.56 3.20
C ASP A 258 0.14 -26.83 2.85
N LYS A 259 -1.16 -26.82 3.14
CA LYS A 259 -2.05 -27.94 2.79
C LYS A 259 -2.08 -28.17 1.29
N ILE A 260 -2.31 -27.10 0.50
CA ILE A 260 -2.33 -27.18 -0.97
C ILE A 260 -1.00 -27.70 -1.51
N SER A 261 0.13 -27.19 -0.99
CA SER A 261 1.47 -27.63 -1.40
C SER A 261 1.69 -29.14 -1.20
N ARG A 262 1.18 -29.71 -0.09
CA ARG A 262 1.22 -31.15 0.19
C ARG A 262 0.31 -31.94 -0.74
N GLU A 263 -0.95 -31.50 -0.89
CA GLU A 263 -1.95 -32.18 -1.74
C GLU A 263 -1.54 -32.22 -3.21
N THR A 264 -0.75 -31.23 -3.65
CA THR A 264 -0.24 -31.12 -5.02
C THR A 264 1.20 -31.63 -5.19
N ASN A 265 1.79 -32.24 -4.16
CA ASN A 265 3.14 -32.83 -4.17
C ASN A 265 4.28 -31.85 -4.52
N VAL A 266 4.15 -30.56 -4.20
CA VAL A 266 5.18 -29.55 -4.48
C VAL A 266 5.86 -28.98 -3.24
N SER A 267 5.60 -29.51 -2.04
CA SER A 267 6.13 -29.01 -0.78
C SER A 267 7.66 -28.91 -0.75
N SER A 268 8.37 -29.82 -1.43
CA SER A 268 9.85 -29.79 -1.53
C SER A 268 10.37 -28.65 -2.40
N ARG A 269 9.53 -28.04 -3.22
CA ARG A 269 9.87 -26.92 -4.11
C ARG A 269 9.28 -25.57 -3.63
N VAL A 270 8.60 -25.55 -2.47
CA VAL A 270 8.00 -24.34 -1.88
C VAL A 270 8.77 -23.96 -0.62
N LEU A 271 9.34 -22.76 -0.64
CA LEU A 271 10.12 -22.20 0.47
C LEU A 271 9.36 -21.01 1.11
N PHE A 272 9.14 -21.07 2.42
CA PHE A 272 8.64 -19.94 3.19
C PHE A 272 9.80 -19.26 3.93
N THR A 273 10.08 -18.00 3.63
CA THR A 273 11.17 -17.25 4.26
C THR A 273 10.75 -16.48 5.50
N GLY A 274 9.43 -16.27 5.71
CA GLY A 274 8.94 -15.26 6.63
C GLY A 274 9.10 -13.85 6.04
N LEU A 275 9.02 -12.83 6.90
CA LEU A 275 9.15 -11.43 6.48
C LEU A 275 10.57 -11.11 6.03
N LEU A 276 10.71 -10.63 4.81
CA LEU A 276 11.96 -10.05 4.31
C LEU A 276 11.90 -8.52 4.38
N THR A 277 12.99 -7.90 4.85
CA THR A 277 13.13 -6.44 4.96
C THR A 277 14.50 -5.98 4.50
N GLY A 278 14.67 -4.69 4.23
CA GLY A 278 15.96 -4.09 3.88
C GLY A 278 16.68 -4.83 2.76
N ARG A 279 17.97 -5.13 2.97
CA ARG A 279 18.84 -5.77 1.98
C ARG A 279 18.35 -7.17 1.56
N ASP A 280 17.79 -7.95 2.48
CA ASP A 280 17.26 -9.29 2.14
C ASP A 280 16.07 -9.22 1.18
N LYS A 281 15.19 -8.21 1.33
CA LYS A 281 14.08 -7.98 0.41
C LYS A 281 14.58 -7.62 -1.00
N LEU A 282 15.56 -6.74 -1.09
CA LEU A 282 16.16 -6.35 -2.35
C LEU A 282 16.88 -7.52 -3.03
N ALA A 283 17.60 -8.35 -2.26
CA ALA A 283 18.26 -9.55 -2.76
C ALA A 283 17.25 -10.56 -3.33
N ALA A 284 16.11 -10.75 -2.65
CA ALA A 284 15.04 -11.62 -3.14
C ALA A 284 14.47 -11.14 -4.48
N TYR A 285 14.22 -9.84 -4.62
CA TYR A 285 13.78 -9.27 -5.91
C TYR A 285 14.84 -9.43 -7.00
N ARG A 286 16.11 -9.13 -6.70
CA ARG A 286 17.21 -9.19 -7.66
C ARG A 286 17.45 -10.60 -8.20
N ASP A 287 17.24 -11.61 -7.36
CA ASP A 287 17.49 -13.01 -7.68
C ASP A 287 16.24 -13.76 -8.19
N ALA A 288 15.09 -13.08 -8.25
CA ALA A 288 13.87 -13.66 -8.80
C ALA A 288 13.92 -13.69 -10.33
N ASP A 289 13.67 -14.87 -10.92
CA ASP A 289 13.45 -14.98 -12.37
C ASP A 289 12.08 -14.41 -12.76
N VAL A 290 11.12 -14.44 -11.83
CA VAL A 290 9.83 -13.78 -11.95
C VAL A 290 9.22 -13.50 -10.58
N LEU A 291 8.68 -12.29 -10.40
CA LEU A 291 7.76 -12.01 -9.30
C LEU A 291 6.32 -12.28 -9.76
N VAL A 292 5.58 -13.05 -8.98
CA VAL A 292 4.14 -13.25 -9.19
C VAL A 292 3.37 -12.58 -8.06
N TYR A 293 2.49 -11.64 -8.42
CA TYR A 293 1.66 -10.91 -7.46
C TYR A 293 0.17 -11.10 -7.78
N PRO A 294 -0.42 -12.24 -7.37
CA PRO A 294 -1.75 -12.68 -7.78
C PRO A 294 -2.88 -12.13 -6.89
N ALA A 295 -2.67 -10.91 -6.39
CA ALA A 295 -3.58 -10.26 -5.45
C ALA A 295 -4.88 -9.81 -6.13
N ILE A 296 -5.99 -9.86 -5.39
CA ILE A 296 -7.28 -9.27 -5.79
C ILE A 296 -7.63 -8.09 -4.90
N HIS A 297 -8.44 -7.18 -5.45
CA HIS A 297 -8.87 -5.97 -4.73
C HIS A 297 -7.70 -5.14 -4.19
N GLU A 298 -6.55 -5.21 -4.83
CA GLU A 298 -5.39 -4.38 -4.51
C GLU A 298 -5.53 -3.04 -5.22
N ILE A 299 -5.57 -1.95 -4.46
CA ILE A 299 -5.80 -0.63 -5.05
C ILE A 299 -4.60 -0.06 -5.78
N PHE A 300 -3.38 -0.44 -5.41
CA PHE A 300 -2.16 0.00 -6.09
C PHE A 300 -1.15 -1.14 -6.23
N GLY A 301 -0.62 -1.69 -5.12
CA GLY A 301 0.36 -2.77 -5.16
C GLY A 301 1.79 -2.28 -5.44
N LEU A 302 2.52 -1.85 -4.41
CA LEU A 302 3.90 -1.36 -4.52
C LEU A 302 4.90 -2.46 -4.93
N VAL A 303 4.63 -3.70 -4.52
CA VAL A 303 5.56 -4.84 -4.65
C VAL A 303 6.00 -5.13 -6.10
N PRO A 304 5.13 -5.15 -7.12
CA PRO A 304 5.57 -5.32 -8.51
C PRO A 304 6.51 -4.23 -8.99
N PHE A 305 6.25 -2.99 -8.62
CA PHE A 305 7.12 -1.86 -9.01
C PHE A 305 8.47 -1.92 -8.28
N GLU A 306 8.51 -2.28 -7.00
CA GLU A 306 9.75 -2.54 -6.27
C GLU A 306 10.58 -3.66 -6.93
N ALA A 307 9.94 -4.72 -7.40
CA ALA A 307 10.61 -5.82 -8.10
C ALA A 307 11.21 -5.38 -9.46
N MET A 308 10.46 -4.58 -10.23
CA MET A 308 10.98 -4.00 -11.49
C MET A 308 12.19 -3.11 -11.24
N MET A 309 12.23 -2.32 -10.15
CA MET A 309 13.38 -1.53 -9.75
C MET A 309 14.63 -2.39 -9.49
N CYS A 310 14.46 -3.65 -9.12
CA CYS A 310 15.53 -4.63 -8.95
C CYS A 310 15.81 -5.46 -10.23
N GLY A 311 15.07 -5.23 -11.33
CA GLY A 311 15.22 -5.92 -12.60
C GLY A 311 14.42 -7.23 -12.73
N ALA A 312 13.56 -7.56 -11.77
CA ALA A 312 12.72 -8.75 -11.84
C ALA A 312 11.51 -8.55 -12.77
N PRO A 313 11.25 -9.47 -13.72
CA PRO A 313 9.99 -9.52 -14.45
C PRO A 313 8.82 -9.76 -13.52
N VAL A 314 7.62 -9.23 -13.87
CA VAL A 314 6.45 -9.35 -13.01
C VAL A 314 5.24 -9.92 -13.74
N ILE A 315 4.49 -10.77 -13.04
CA ILE A 315 3.16 -11.23 -13.42
C ILE A 315 2.19 -10.78 -12.34
N VAL A 316 1.15 -10.06 -12.73
CA VAL A 316 0.12 -9.55 -11.80
C VAL A 316 -1.27 -9.92 -12.31
N THR A 317 -2.27 -9.85 -11.43
CA THR A 317 -3.67 -10.00 -11.84
C THR A 317 -4.18 -8.73 -12.51
N ASP A 318 -5.12 -8.87 -13.44
CA ASP A 318 -5.79 -7.76 -14.12
C ASP A 318 -6.80 -7.01 -13.22
N ASP A 319 -7.16 -7.57 -12.07
CA ASP A 319 -8.10 -7.00 -11.10
C ASP A 319 -7.37 -6.29 -9.93
N CYS A 320 -6.42 -5.42 -10.26
CA CYS A 320 -5.68 -4.63 -9.27
C CYS A 320 -5.12 -3.33 -9.88
N GLY A 321 -4.84 -2.34 -9.03
CA GLY A 321 -4.34 -1.03 -9.48
C GLY A 321 -2.96 -1.09 -10.16
N CYS A 322 -2.05 -1.97 -9.72
CA CYS A 322 -0.78 -2.16 -10.43
C CYS A 322 -0.98 -2.80 -11.80
N GLY A 323 -1.99 -3.66 -11.96
CA GLY A 323 -2.34 -4.27 -13.25
C GLY A 323 -2.74 -3.25 -14.30
N GLU A 324 -3.42 -2.16 -13.90
CA GLU A 324 -3.76 -1.06 -14.81
C GLU A 324 -2.51 -0.43 -15.45
N ILE A 325 -1.53 -0.07 -14.63
CA ILE A 325 -0.29 0.56 -15.10
C ILE A 325 0.53 -0.45 -15.91
N ILE A 326 0.71 -1.67 -15.39
CA ILE A 326 1.52 -2.71 -16.01
C ILE A 326 0.98 -3.11 -17.38
N GLY A 327 -0.35 -3.19 -17.52
CA GLY A 327 -1.01 -3.49 -18.78
C GLY A 327 -0.95 -2.35 -19.78
N ASN A 328 -1.26 -1.13 -19.36
CA ASN A 328 -1.28 0.05 -20.22
C ASN A 328 0.10 0.38 -20.79
N GLU A 329 1.14 0.22 -20.00
CA GLU A 329 2.52 0.56 -20.36
C GLU A 329 3.30 -0.62 -20.96
N ASP A 330 2.70 -1.81 -21.02
CA ASP A 330 3.32 -3.07 -21.48
C ASP A 330 4.67 -3.37 -20.80
N ILE A 331 4.72 -3.18 -19.47
CA ILE A 331 5.93 -3.33 -18.64
C ILE A 331 5.99 -4.60 -17.81
N GLY A 332 5.03 -5.52 -18.00
CA GLY A 332 4.93 -6.81 -17.32
C GLY A 332 3.85 -7.66 -17.94
N TYR A 333 3.34 -8.64 -17.20
CA TYR A 333 2.35 -9.59 -17.70
C TYR A 333 1.09 -9.59 -16.84
N LEU A 334 -0.07 -9.70 -17.49
CA LEU A 334 -1.36 -9.78 -16.84
C LEU A 334 -1.93 -11.19 -16.92
N VAL A 335 -2.60 -11.60 -15.85
CA VAL A 335 -3.40 -12.84 -15.80
C VAL A 335 -4.74 -12.55 -15.13
N ARG A 336 -5.79 -13.28 -15.56
CA ARG A 336 -7.08 -13.19 -14.87
C ARG A 336 -7.00 -13.87 -13.51
N HIS A 337 -7.64 -13.25 -12.51
CA HIS A 337 -7.74 -13.88 -11.21
C HIS A 337 -8.47 -15.24 -11.31
N ASN A 338 -8.00 -16.24 -10.55
CA ASN A 338 -8.48 -17.62 -10.56
C ASN A 338 -8.27 -18.40 -11.88
N ASP A 339 -7.64 -17.86 -12.89
CA ASP A 339 -7.20 -18.63 -14.06
C ASP A 339 -5.88 -19.34 -13.79
N VAL A 340 -5.96 -20.47 -13.08
CA VAL A 340 -4.80 -21.29 -12.69
C VAL A 340 -3.98 -21.74 -13.90
N LYS A 341 -4.64 -22.11 -15.01
CA LYS A 341 -3.95 -22.53 -16.23
C LYS A 341 -3.28 -21.35 -16.93
N GLY A 342 -3.95 -20.20 -17.00
CA GLY A 342 -3.39 -18.98 -17.55
C GLY A 342 -2.16 -18.52 -16.77
N LEU A 343 -2.22 -18.54 -15.43
CA LEU A 343 -1.08 -18.20 -14.60
C LEU A 343 0.10 -19.19 -14.80
N ARG A 344 -0.19 -20.50 -14.83
CA ARG A 344 0.82 -21.53 -15.12
C ARG A 344 1.50 -21.26 -16.47
N ASN A 345 0.71 -21.04 -17.53
CA ASN A 345 1.22 -20.78 -18.88
C ASN A 345 2.11 -19.54 -18.90
N LYS A 346 1.69 -18.47 -18.22
CA LYS A 346 2.45 -17.24 -18.16
C LYS A 346 3.76 -17.39 -17.37
N ILE A 347 3.77 -18.12 -16.25
CA ILE A 347 5.01 -18.44 -15.54
C ILE A 347 5.94 -19.27 -16.45
N THR A 348 5.44 -20.27 -17.14
CA THR A 348 6.24 -21.10 -18.07
C THR A 348 6.85 -20.25 -19.17
N GLU A 349 6.07 -19.36 -19.80
CA GLU A 349 6.53 -18.43 -20.85
C GLU A 349 7.68 -17.55 -20.35
N VAL A 350 7.49 -16.90 -19.18
CA VAL A 350 8.51 -15.99 -18.61
C VAL A 350 9.78 -16.75 -18.23
N LEU A 351 9.68 -17.94 -17.64
CA LEU A 351 10.85 -18.75 -17.27
C LEU A 351 11.57 -19.39 -18.46
N ALA A 352 10.92 -19.54 -19.60
CA ALA A 352 11.52 -20.10 -20.82
C ALA A 352 12.19 -19.03 -21.71
N CYS A 353 11.76 -17.77 -21.61
CA CYS A 353 12.24 -16.67 -22.44
C CYS A 353 13.31 -15.87 -21.69
N SER A 354 14.48 -15.67 -22.31
CA SER A 354 15.61 -14.99 -21.65
C SER A 354 15.65 -13.48 -21.87
N SER A 355 15.06 -12.94 -22.94
CA SER A 355 15.22 -11.53 -23.33
C SER A 355 13.97 -10.67 -23.04
N ASP A 356 12.79 -11.02 -23.51
CA ASP A 356 11.59 -10.19 -23.42
C ASP A 356 11.18 -9.84 -21.96
N PRO A 357 11.17 -10.79 -21.00
CA PRO A 357 10.81 -10.47 -19.61
C PRO A 357 11.71 -9.43 -18.97
N HIS A 358 13.01 -9.49 -19.22
CA HIS A 358 13.98 -8.53 -18.70
C HIS A 358 13.87 -7.16 -19.38
N GLU A 359 13.56 -7.12 -20.68
CA GLU A 359 13.30 -5.86 -21.38
C GLU A 359 12.01 -5.20 -20.86
N LYS A 360 10.96 -5.98 -20.55
CA LYS A 360 9.76 -5.45 -19.90
C LYS A 360 10.09 -4.87 -18.51
N ALA A 361 10.86 -5.58 -17.69
CA ALA A 361 11.28 -5.10 -16.37
C ALA A 361 12.12 -3.80 -16.47
N LYS A 362 13.02 -3.71 -17.47
CA LYS A 362 13.82 -2.50 -17.75
C LYS A 362 12.95 -1.32 -18.16
N ARG A 363 11.99 -1.53 -19.08
CA ARG A 363 11.00 -0.49 -19.43
C ARG A 363 10.18 -0.07 -18.20
N GLY A 364 9.79 -1.04 -17.36
CA GLY A 364 9.09 -0.78 -16.10
C GLY A 364 9.92 0.09 -15.16
N ARG A 365 11.20 -0.19 -15.00
CA ARG A 365 12.11 0.65 -14.21
C ARG A 365 12.17 2.08 -14.75
N THR A 366 12.36 2.25 -16.07
CA THR A 366 12.38 3.57 -16.70
C THR A 366 11.05 4.32 -16.51
N TYR A 367 9.92 3.62 -16.63
CA TYR A 367 8.61 4.22 -16.38
C TYR A 367 8.48 4.71 -14.93
N ILE A 368 8.91 3.89 -13.95
CA ILE A 368 8.88 4.24 -12.52
C ILE A 368 9.74 5.47 -12.25
N GLU A 369 10.98 5.50 -12.76
CA GLU A 369 11.93 6.60 -12.58
C GLU A 369 11.40 7.93 -13.17
N ASN A 370 10.59 7.88 -14.22
CA ASN A 370 10.02 9.06 -14.87
C ASN A 370 8.65 9.48 -14.32
N ASN A 371 7.82 8.54 -13.83
CA ASN A 371 6.40 8.81 -13.57
C ASN A 371 5.93 8.50 -12.14
N LEU A 372 6.71 7.72 -11.38
CA LEU A 372 6.30 7.27 -10.05
C LEU A 372 7.29 7.66 -8.94
N THR A 373 8.22 8.58 -9.19
CA THR A 373 9.07 9.11 -8.11
C THR A 373 8.26 9.97 -7.15
N TRP A 374 8.68 10.03 -5.88
CA TRP A 374 7.99 10.88 -4.91
C TRP A 374 8.05 12.37 -5.28
N ASP A 375 9.09 12.84 -5.96
CA ASP A 375 9.17 14.22 -6.46
C ASP A 375 8.08 14.51 -7.51
N PHE A 376 7.92 13.62 -8.51
CA PHE A 376 6.90 13.74 -9.54
C PHE A 376 5.48 13.64 -8.93
N ILE A 377 5.23 12.64 -8.11
CA ILE A 377 3.95 12.42 -7.44
C ILE A 377 3.64 13.56 -6.46
N GLY A 378 4.64 14.02 -5.69
CA GLY A 378 4.50 15.14 -4.77
C GLY A 378 4.14 16.45 -5.47
N SER A 379 4.60 16.66 -6.70
CA SER A 379 4.20 17.83 -7.50
C SER A 379 2.72 17.81 -7.84
N LYS A 380 2.14 16.63 -8.14
CA LYS A 380 0.68 16.48 -8.36
C LYS A 380 -0.10 16.76 -7.08
N TYR A 381 0.34 16.23 -5.93
CA TYR A 381 -0.27 16.54 -4.62
C TYR A 381 -0.19 18.03 -4.30
N SER A 382 0.95 18.69 -4.58
CA SER A 382 1.12 20.13 -4.34
C SER A 382 0.13 20.97 -5.15
N ALA A 383 -0.18 20.58 -6.39
CA ALA A 383 -1.18 21.28 -7.21
C ALA A 383 -2.58 21.21 -6.57
N VAL A 384 -3.04 20.01 -6.19
CA VAL A 384 -4.34 19.84 -5.52
C VAL A 384 -4.37 20.56 -4.17
N TYR A 385 -3.27 20.54 -3.41
CA TYR A 385 -3.18 21.24 -2.14
C TYR A 385 -3.26 22.76 -2.32
N GLN A 386 -2.66 23.32 -3.38
CA GLN A 386 -2.74 24.74 -3.66
C GLN A 386 -4.16 25.19 -4.00
N GLU A 387 -4.91 24.40 -4.76
CA GLU A 387 -6.32 24.66 -5.06
C GLU A 387 -7.14 24.73 -3.77
N ILE A 388 -7.04 23.74 -2.91
CA ILE A 388 -7.78 23.69 -1.63
C ILE A 388 -7.35 24.81 -0.68
N ALA A 389 -6.05 25.15 -0.64
CA ALA A 389 -5.56 26.27 0.18
C ALA A 389 -6.19 27.61 -0.28
N ASN A 390 -6.22 27.86 -1.59
CA ASN A 390 -6.85 29.04 -2.16
C ASN A 390 -8.34 29.12 -1.81
N GLU A 391 -9.06 28.02 -1.92
CA GLU A 391 -10.48 27.95 -1.58
C GLU A 391 -10.75 28.17 -0.08
N ASN A 392 -9.79 27.79 0.81
CA ASN A 392 -9.86 28.02 2.23
C ASN A 392 -9.52 29.48 2.63
N LEU A 393 -8.83 30.25 1.77
CA LEU A 393 -8.49 31.65 2.00
C LEU A 393 -9.63 32.61 1.64
N HIS A 394 -10.49 32.23 0.70
CA HIS A 394 -11.59 33.07 0.20
C HIS A 394 -12.90 32.92 0.98
N ARG A 395 -12.87 32.30 2.14
CA ARG A 395 -13.98 32.17 3.09
C ARG A 395 -13.65 32.76 4.45
#